data_eb7646b7bcf262644d7e570f269de3e9
#
_entry.id   eb7646b7bcf262644d7e570f269de3e9
#
_cell.length_a   1.000
_cell.length_b   1.000
_cell.length_c   1.000
_cell.angle_alpha   90.00
_cell.angle_beta   90.00
_cell.angle_gamma   90.00
#
_symmetry.space_group_name_H-M   'P 1'
#
loop_
_entity.id
_entity.type
_entity.pdbx_description
1 polymer ?
#
loop_
_entity_poly.entity_id
_entity_poly.type
_entity_poly.pdbx_seq_one_letter_code
_entity_poly.pdbx_strand_id
1 'polypeptide(L)'
;ASDIKQIDIKTYNLAVDGHDHIEIPGSYSAKMSIPYAVAAGVIYGRAGLQEFSEEMVKNKEILELTRKVHVISDEQLSKEFPEIQPAIVSIMTKSGMVSERVDFPKGEPENPLTNEEFKNRYDMLMQYAGVYTDASDSIFDTVHRESALVHDIMKYL
;
A
#
# COMPACT_ATOMS: atom_id res chain seq x y z
N ALA A 1 3.50 -17.37 -1.95
CA ALA A 1 3.69 -16.84 -3.31
C ALA A 1 3.95 -17.94 -4.37
N SER A 2 4.58 -19.07 -3.98
CA SER A 2 4.98 -20.16 -4.93
C SER A 2 3.82 -20.78 -5.73
N ASP A 3 2.59 -20.71 -5.26
CA ASP A 3 1.41 -21.27 -5.94
C ASP A 3 0.71 -20.29 -6.86
N ILE A 4 1.11 -19.01 -6.84
CA ILE A 4 0.54 -17.98 -7.69
C ILE A 4 1.11 -18.12 -9.11
N LYS A 5 0.19 -18.26 -10.07
CA LYS A 5 0.51 -18.31 -11.50
C LYS A 5 0.48 -16.92 -12.12
N GLN A 6 -0.54 -16.13 -11.76
CA GLN A 6 -0.81 -14.81 -12.33
C GLN A 6 -1.67 -13.99 -11.38
N ILE A 7 -1.49 -12.69 -11.42
CA ILE A 7 -2.34 -11.70 -10.75
C ILE A 7 -2.77 -10.69 -11.81
N ASP A 8 -4.07 -10.53 -12.01
CA ASP A 8 -4.63 -9.52 -12.90
C ASP A 8 -5.29 -8.42 -12.06
N ILE A 9 -4.97 -7.18 -12.39
CA ILE A 9 -5.53 -6.00 -11.73
C ILE A 9 -6.22 -5.18 -12.79
N LYS A 10 -7.55 -5.06 -12.68
CA LYS A 10 -8.33 -4.13 -13.49
C LYS A 10 -8.62 -2.88 -12.69
N THR A 11 -8.36 -1.72 -13.26
CA THR A 11 -8.61 -0.43 -12.62
C THR A 11 -8.87 0.65 -13.68
N TYR A 12 -9.10 1.89 -13.26
CA TYR A 12 -9.36 3.01 -14.15
C TYR A 12 -8.08 3.46 -14.87
N ASN A 13 -8.25 4.05 -16.05
CA ASN A 13 -7.17 4.38 -16.99
C ASN A 13 -6.05 5.22 -16.35
N LEU A 14 -6.42 6.28 -15.61
CA LEU A 14 -5.46 7.20 -15.01
C LEU A 14 -4.54 6.48 -13.98
N ALA A 15 -5.03 5.44 -13.30
CA ALA A 15 -4.22 4.66 -12.38
C ALA A 15 -3.19 3.76 -13.11
N VAL A 16 -3.50 3.34 -14.34
CA VAL A 16 -2.61 2.47 -15.13
C VAL A 16 -1.52 3.27 -15.80
N ASP A 17 -1.82 4.48 -16.27
CA ASP A 17 -0.92 5.30 -17.07
C ASP A 17 0.41 5.59 -16.34
N GLY A 18 1.49 4.98 -16.83
CA GLY A 18 2.84 5.09 -16.26
C GLY A 18 3.11 4.26 -14.99
N HIS A 19 2.13 3.46 -14.50
CA HIS A 19 2.26 2.70 -13.26
C HIS A 19 2.18 1.17 -13.44
N ASP A 20 2.08 0.68 -14.65
CA ASP A 20 1.95 -0.74 -15.00
C ASP A 20 3.30 -1.45 -15.24
N HIS A 21 4.42 -0.72 -15.12
CA HIS A 21 5.75 -1.22 -15.42
C HIS A 21 6.25 -2.23 -14.40
N ILE A 22 6.99 -3.24 -14.90
CA ILE A 22 7.58 -4.34 -14.11
C ILE A 22 9.10 -4.22 -13.95
N GLU A 23 9.72 -3.26 -14.66
CA GLU A 23 11.14 -2.98 -14.54
C GLU A 23 11.39 -2.07 -13.34
N ILE A 24 12.13 -2.58 -12.35
CA ILE A 24 12.35 -1.92 -11.06
C ILE A 24 13.85 -1.61 -10.88
N PRO A 25 14.37 -0.54 -11.49
CA PRO A 25 15.77 -0.17 -11.36
C PRO A 25 16.14 0.40 -9.97
N GLY A 26 15.17 0.80 -9.15
CA GLY A 26 15.40 1.34 -7.82
C GLY A 26 14.13 1.70 -7.08
N SER A 27 14.28 2.22 -5.87
CA SER A 27 13.19 2.55 -4.95
C SER A 27 12.15 3.53 -5.54
N TYR A 28 12.59 4.53 -6.31
CA TYR A 28 11.66 5.46 -6.95
C TYR A 28 10.74 4.76 -7.94
N SER A 29 11.29 3.93 -8.82
CA SER A 29 10.51 3.15 -9.78
C SER A 29 9.55 2.18 -9.07
N ALA A 30 10.02 1.53 -8.00
CA ALA A 30 9.18 0.62 -7.21
C ALA A 30 7.93 1.33 -6.66
N LYS A 31 8.07 2.55 -6.15
CA LYS A 31 6.96 3.36 -5.61
C LYS A 31 5.93 3.76 -6.65
N MET A 32 6.32 3.79 -7.92
CA MET A 32 5.47 4.13 -9.06
C MET A 32 4.95 2.89 -9.80
N SER A 33 5.25 1.68 -9.32
CA SER A 33 4.86 0.42 -9.95
C SER A 33 3.76 -0.27 -9.15
N ILE A 34 2.55 -0.34 -9.71
CA ILE A 34 1.45 -1.16 -9.18
C ILE A 34 1.87 -2.63 -9.09
N PRO A 35 2.48 -3.24 -10.13
CA PRO A 35 2.95 -4.62 -10.04
C PRO A 35 3.87 -4.89 -8.86
N TYR A 36 4.82 -4.01 -8.60
CA TYR A 36 5.75 -4.16 -7.47
C TYR A 36 5.02 -4.04 -6.12
N ALA A 37 4.16 -3.02 -5.98
CA ALA A 37 3.41 -2.78 -4.74
C ALA A 37 2.50 -3.97 -4.40
N VAL A 38 1.82 -4.54 -5.40
CA VAL A 38 0.97 -5.72 -5.23
C VAL A 38 1.80 -6.96 -4.89
N ALA A 39 2.92 -7.18 -5.56
CA ALA A 39 3.82 -8.31 -5.26
C ALA A 39 4.35 -8.23 -3.81
N ALA A 40 4.78 -7.05 -3.36
CA ALA A 40 5.20 -6.83 -1.98
C ALA A 40 4.06 -7.08 -0.98
N GLY A 41 2.88 -6.54 -1.27
CA GLY A 41 1.67 -6.75 -0.46
C GLY A 41 1.28 -8.22 -0.32
N VAL A 42 1.37 -8.99 -1.39
CA VAL A 42 1.06 -10.43 -1.38
C VAL A 42 2.08 -11.24 -0.57
N ILE A 43 3.37 -10.89 -0.64
CA ILE A 43 4.44 -11.63 0.04
C ILE A 43 4.49 -11.28 1.54
N TYR A 44 4.37 -9.99 1.88
CA TYR A 44 4.59 -9.51 3.25
C TYR A 44 3.31 -9.12 3.99
N GLY A 45 2.14 -9.17 3.33
CA GLY A 45 0.88 -8.67 3.89
C GLY A 45 0.81 -7.14 4.00
N ARG A 46 1.80 -6.43 3.47
CA ARG A 46 1.91 -4.97 3.50
C ARG A 46 2.80 -4.47 2.35
N ALA A 47 2.62 -3.19 1.99
CA ALA A 47 3.46 -2.47 1.05
C ALA A 47 3.79 -1.09 1.64
N GLY A 48 4.61 -1.08 2.70
CA GLY A 48 5.02 0.12 3.44
C GLY A 48 6.44 0.59 3.07
N LEU A 49 6.97 1.54 3.84
CA LEU A 49 8.27 2.15 3.55
C LEU A 49 9.43 1.13 3.48
N GLN A 50 9.37 0.08 4.31
CA GLN A 50 10.41 -0.94 4.33
C GLN A 50 10.47 -1.73 3.02
N GLU A 51 9.31 -2.10 2.48
CA GLU A 51 9.20 -2.88 1.24
C GLU A 51 9.68 -2.11 0.00
N PHE A 52 9.79 -0.77 0.09
CA PHE A 52 10.33 0.11 -0.96
C PHE A 52 11.75 0.61 -0.67
N SER A 53 12.45 0.02 0.30
CA SER A 53 13.86 0.35 0.57
C SER A 53 14.79 -0.10 -0.57
N GLU A 54 15.99 0.49 -0.65
CA GLU A 54 17.01 0.13 -1.65
C GLU A 54 17.48 -1.33 -1.58
N GLU A 55 17.31 -1.97 -0.44
CA GLU A 55 17.57 -3.39 -0.25
C GLU A 55 16.41 -4.23 -0.80
N MET A 56 15.17 -3.89 -0.39
CA MET A 56 13.98 -4.68 -0.72
C MET A 56 13.61 -4.62 -2.20
N VAL A 57 13.91 -3.53 -2.91
CA VAL A 57 13.68 -3.44 -4.36
C VAL A 57 14.55 -4.41 -5.18
N LYS A 58 15.56 -5.01 -4.56
CA LYS A 58 16.43 -6.06 -5.14
C LYS A 58 16.00 -7.48 -4.73
N ASN A 59 14.95 -7.61 -3.92
CA ASN A 59 14.49 -8.90 -3.44
C ASN A 59 13.95 -9.72 -4.62
N LYS A 60 14.56 -10.89 -4.83
CA LYS A 60 14.23 -11.76 -5.97
C LYS A 60 12.79 -12.28 -5.93
N GLU A 61 12.27 -12.61 -4.75
CA GLU A 61 10.90 -13.13 -4.62
C GLU A 61 9.87 -12.07 -5.02
N ILE A 62 10.06 -10.82 -4.59
CA ILE A 62 9.19 -9.71 -5.01
C ILE A 62 9.29 -9.53 -6.52
N LEU A 63 10.51 -9.44 -7.08
CA LEU A 63 10.72 -9.20 -8.51
C LEU A 63 10.18 -10.35 -9.39
N GLU A 64 10.27 -11.58 -8.94
CA GLU A 64 9.68 -12.74 -9.63
C GLU A 64 8.15 -12.67 -9.63
N LEU A 65 7.53 -12.28 -8.51
CA LEU A 65 6.08 -12.12 -8.44
C LEU A 65 5.62 -10.90 -9.22
N THR A 66 6.37 -9.78 -9.19
CA THR A 66 6.09 -8.56 -9.99
C THR A 66 5.86 -8.89 -11.47
N ARG A 67 6.66 -9.79 -12.05
CA ARG A 67 6.54 -10.22 -13.47
C ARG A 67 5.27 -11.01 -13.76
N LYS A 68 4.55 -11.48 -12.75
CA LYS A 68 3.29 -12.22 -12.88
C LYS A 68 2.06 -11.31 -12.64
N VAL A 69 2.29 -10.03 -12.36
CA VAL A 69 1.23 -9.06 -12.13
C VAL A 69 0.98 -8.28 -13.41
N HIS A 70 -0.25 -8.31 -13.87
CA HIS A 70 -0.71 -7.59 -15.06
C HIS A 70 -1.72 -6.54 -14.65
N VAL A 71 -1.46 -5.29 -15.01
CA VAL A 71 -2.36 -4.16 -14.76
C VAL A 71 -3.07 -3.81 -16.05
N ILE A 72 -4.39 -3.73 -15.98
CA ILE A 72 -5.26 -3.61 -17.15
C ILE A 72 -6.21 -2.44 -16.91
N SER A 73 -6.23 -1.50 -17.85
CA SER A 73 -7.22 -0.44 -17.88
C SER A 73 -8.59 -1.01 -18.25
N ASP A 74 -9.62 -0.62 -17.49
CA ASP A 74 -11.01 -1.03 -17.73
C ASP A 74 -11.88 0.21 -17.96
N GLU A 75 -12.60 0.23 -19.09
CA GLU A 75 -13.43 1.37 -19.48
C GLU A 75 -14.62 1.61 -18.54
N GLN A 76 -15.17 0.55 -17.95
CA GLN A 76 -16.29 0.68 -17.02
C GLN A 76 -15.80 1.29 -15.71
N LEU A 77 -14.69 0.77 -15.18
CA LEU A 77 -14.07 1.33 -13.96
C LEU A 77 -13.61 2.77 -14.18
N SER A 78 -13.16 3.10 -15.39
CA SER A 78 -12.74 4.47 -15.74
C SER A 78 -13.91 5.48 -15.73
N LYS A 79 -15.14 5.04 -16.00
CA LYS A 79 -16.34 5.90 -15.92
C LYS A 79 -16.78 6.18 -14.48
N GLU A 80 -16.36 5.36 -13.54
CA GLU A 80 -16.68 5.50 -12.13
C GLU A 80 -15.72 6.48 -11.42
N PHE A 81 -14.54 6.73 -12.01
CA PHE A 81 -13.60 7.76 -11.54
C PHE A 81 -14.09 9.16 -11.95
N PRO A 82 -13.99 10.21 -11.10
CA PRO A 82 -13.29 10.26 -9.80
C PRO A 82 -14.16 9.94 -8.58
N GLU A 83 -15.46 9.67 -8.72
CA GLU A 83 -16.38 9.44 -7.59
C GLU A 83 -15.94 8.25 -6.73
N ILE A 84 -15.45 7.18 -7.37
CA ILE A 84 -14.78 6.07 -6.72
C ILE A 84 -13.45 5.76 -7.43
N GLN A 85 -12.56 5.03 -6.74
CA GLN A 85 -11.25 4.63 -7.26
C GLN A 85 -11.15 3.10 -7.31
N PRO A 86 -11.93 2.47 -8.20
CA PRO A 86 -12.16 1.03 -8.14
C PRO A 86 -10.96 0.24 -8.64
N ALA A 87 -10.70 -0.89 -7.99
CA ALA A 87 -9.78 -1.90 -8.46
C ALA A 87 -10.37 -3.30 -8.27
N ILE A 88 -10.18 -4.16 -9.26
CA ILE A 88 -10.52 -5.59 -9.19
C ILE A 88 -9.23 -6.38 -9.28
N VAL A 89 -8.90 -7.10 -8.22
CA VAL A 89 -7.71 -7.96 -8.15
C VAL A 89 -8.16 -9.42 -8.30
N SER A 90 -7.59 -10.12 -9.27
CA SER A 90 -7.85 -11.54 -9.51
C SER A 90 -6.54 -12.32 -9.42
N ILE A 91 -6.47 -13.27 -8.48
CA ILE A 91 -5.27 -14.08 -8.24
C ILE A 91 -5.55 -15.50 -8.72
N MET A 92 -4.81 -15.95 -9.71
CA MET A 92 -4.83 -17.32 -10.22
C MET A 92 -3.76 -18.16 -9.51
N THR A 93 -4.19 -19.22 -8.84
CA THR A 93 -3.31 -20.18 -8.16
C THR A 93 -3.41 -21.57 -8.80
N LYS A 94 -2.62 -22.52 -8.30
CA LYS A 94 -2.74 -23.94 -8.71
C LYS A 94 -4.10 -24.54 -8.31
N SER A 95 -4.72 -24.05 -7.25
CA SER A 95 -6.00 -24.53 -6.68
C SER A 95 -7.24 -23.82 -7.20
N GLY A 96 -7.08 -22.74 -7.97
CA GLY A 96 -8.21 -21.98 -8.52
C GLY A 96 -7.93 -20.47 -8.57
N MET A 97 -8.96 -19.70 -8.87
CA MET A 97 -8.94 -18.24 -8.95
C MET A 97 -9.75 -17.62 -7.80
N VAL A 98 -9.19 -16.58 -7.20
CA VAL A 98 -9.89 -15.72 -6.23
C VAL A 98 -9.91 -14.31 -6.80
N SER A 99 -11.02 -13.60 -6.63
CA SER A 99 -11.16 -12.22 -7.11
C SER A 99 -11.87 -11.38 -6.07
N GLU A 100 -11.40 -10.14 -5.90
CA GLU A 100 -11.95 -9.15 -4.98
C GLU A 100 -12.02 -7.78 -5.67
N ARG A 101 -13.09 -7.02 -5.38
CA ARG A 101 -13.24 -5.63 -5.82
C ARG A 101 -13.14 -4.70 -4.61
N VAL A 102 -12.40 -3.62 -4.76
CA VAL A 102 -12.31 -2.52 -3.80
C VAL A 102 -12.66 -1.24 -4.52
N ASP A 103 -13.59 -0.46 -3.98
CA ASP A 103 -14.06 0.80 -4.57
C ASP A 103 -13.34 2.02 -3.98
N PHE A 104 -12.92 1.93 -2.73
CA PHE A 104 -12.24 3.02 -2.03
C PHE A 104 -10.92 2.56 -1.42
N PRO A 105 -9.81 3.26 -1.66
CA PRO A 105 -8.54 2.98 -1.01
C PRO A 105 -8.66 3.04 0.51
N LYS A 106 -7.87 2.24 1.21
CA LYS A 106 -7.81 2.29 2.66
C LYS A 106 -7.29 3.63 3.15
N GLY A 107 -8.06 4.29 4.02
CA GLY A 107 -7.80 5.63 4.54
C GLY A 107 -8.73 6.71 3.97
N GLU A 108 -9.52 6.40 2.95
CA GLU A 108 -10.59 7.29 2.48
C GLU A 108 -11.75 7.32 3.49
N PRO A 109 -12.59 8.38 3.47
CA PRO A 109 -13.74 8.48 4.38
C PRO A 109 -14.69 7.27 4.32
N GLU A 110 -14.85 6.68 3.14
CA GLU A 110 -15.70 5.50 2.88
C GLU A 110 -15.02 4.19 3.29
N ASN A 111 -13.69 4.18 3.47
CA ASN A 111 -12.89 3.03 3.91
C ASN A 111 -11.83 3.47 4.93
N PRO A 112 -12.24 4.00 6.11
CA PRO A 112 -11.34 4.60 7.07
C PRO A 112 -10.38 3.59 7.70
N LEU A 113 -9.25 4.08 8.17
CA LEU A 113 -8.39 3.31 9.06
C LEU A 113 -9.09 3.12 10.42
N THR A 114 -8.97 1.93 10.97
CA THR A 114 -9.28 1.71 12.38
C THR A 114 -8.24 2.42 13.26
N ASN A 115 -8.56 2.64 14.55
CA ASN A 115 -7.59 3.23 15.49
C ASN A 115 -6.31 2.38 15.59
N GLU A 116 -6.42 1.07 15.54
CA GLU A 116 -5.28 0.16 15.57
C GLU A 116 -4.43 0.29 14.31
N GLU A 117 -5.03 0.30 13.11
CA GLU A 117 -4.31 0.49 11.85
C GLU A 117 -3.61 1.86 11.80
N PHE A 118 -4.26 2.89 12.33
CA PHE A 118 -3.69 4.23 12.39
C PHE A 118 -2.49 4.28 13.36
N LYS A 119 -2.62 3.67 14.56
CA LYS A 119 -1.51 3.54 15.52
C LYS A 119 -0.34 2.75 14.92
N ASN A 120 -0.62 1.62 14.28
CA ASN A 120 0.41 0.79 13.63
C ASN A 120 1.16 1.58 12.54
N ARG A 121 0.44 2.40 11.76
CA ARG A 121 1.05 3.28 10.75
C ARG A 121 1.94 4.33 11.39
N TYR A 122 1.49 4.96 12.47
CA TYR A 122 2.29 5.92 13.22
C TYR A 122 3.57 5.30 13.76
N ASP A 123 3.47 4.16 14.44
CA ASP A 123 4.62 3.46 15.03
C ASP A 123 5.65 3.06 13.95
N MET A 124 5.17 2.54 12.82
CA MET A 124 6.02 2.18 11.69
C MET A 124 6.79 3.42 11.16
N LEU A 125 6.14 4.57 11.03
CA LEU A 125 6.77 5.81 10.56
C LEU A 125 7.82 6.31 11.53
N MET A 126 7.52 6.30 12.84
CA MET A 126 8.45 6.73 13.90
C MET A 126 9.68 5.79 13.97
N GLN A 127 9.46 4.49 13.87
CA GLN A 127 10.55 3.49 13.81
C GLN A 127 11.43 3.66 12.56
N TYR A 128 10.80 3.85 11.38
CA TYR A 128 11.52 4.05 10.14
C TYR A 128 12.38 5.33 10.18
N ALA A 129 11.87 6.39 10.78
CA ALA A 129 12.59 7.63 10.98
C ALA A 129 13.71 7.54 12.06
N GLY A 130 13.75 6.45 12.81
CA GLY A 130 14.71 6.29 13.94
C GLY A 130 14.44 7.20 15.13
N VAL A 131 13.20 7.70 15.26
CA VAL A 131 12.80 8.65 16.32
C VAL A 131 11.75 8.07 17.27
N TYR A 132 11.50 6.77 17.19
CA TYR A 132 10.60 6.10 18.13
C TYR A 132 11.20 6.10 19.54
N THR A 133 10.50 6.70 20.47
CA THR A 133 10.91 6.86 21.88
C THR A 133 9.73 6.56 22.79
N ASP A 134 9.96 6.49 24.11
CA ASP A 134 8.91 6.36 25.12
C ASP A 134 7.88 7.52 25.06
N ALA A 135 8.28 8.67 24.51
CA ALA A 135 7.39 9.80 24.29
C ALA A 135 6.46 9.61 23.09
N SER A 136 6.75 8.70 22.17
CA SER A 136 5.98 8.52 20.92
C SER A 136 4.52 8.14 21.20
N ASP A 137 4.28 7.25 22.15
CA ASP A 137 2.93 6.87 22.56
C ASP A 137 2.19 8.06 23.20
N SER A 138 2.87 8.83 24.03
CA SER A 138 2.30 10.01 24.66
C SER A 138 1.96 11.12 23.66
N ILE A 139 2.76 11.28 22.61
CA ILE A 139 2.48 12.20 21.49
C ILE A 139 1.25 11.73 20.74
N PHE A 140 1.18 10.44 20.39
CA PHE A 140 0.03 9.85 19.70
C PHE A 140 -1.26 10.06 20.47
N ASP A 141 -1.28 9.70 21.75
CA ASP A 141 -2.44 9.85 22.63
C ASP A 141 -2.84 11.31 22.82
N THR A 142 -1.86 12.21 22.86
CA THR A 142 -2.13 13.64 23.00
C THR A 142 -2.81 14.22 21.76
N VAL A 143 -2.34 13.86 20.56
CA VAL A 143 -2.94 14.32 19.28
C VAL A 143 -4.39 13.86 19.13
N HIS A 144 -4.74 12.69 19.67
CA HIS A 144 -6.10 12.13 19.57
C HIS A 144 -7.08 12.61 20.65
N ARG A 145 -6.65 13.47 21.59
CA ARG A 145 -7.54 14.07 22.57
C ARG A 145 -8.23 15.30 21.99
N GLU A 146 -9.56 15.37 22.03
CA GLU A 146 -10.35 16.50 21.52
C GLU A 146 -9.97 17.86 22.18
N SER A 147 -9.49 17.83 23.43
CA SER A 147 -9.09 19.02 24.18
C SER A 147 -7.60 19.33 24.10
N ALA A 148 -6.81 18.60 23.30
CA ALA A 148 -5.37 18.80 23.23
C ALA A 148 -5.03 20.11 22.52
N LEU A 149 -4.04 20.83 23.07
CA LEU A 149 -3.46 22.02 22.45
C LEU A 149 -2.08 21.69 21.88
N VAL A 150 -1.64 22.44 20.88
CA VAL A 150 -0.28 22.31 20.30
C VAL A 150 0.79 22.34 21.38
N HIS A 151 0.61 23.20 22.41
CA HIS A 151 1.48 23.28 23.58
C HIS A 151 1.66 21.93 24.30
N ASP A 152 0.65 21.08 24.31
CA ASP A 152 0.71 19.77 24.98
C ASP A 152 1.63 18.79 24.27
N ILE A 153 1.80 18.94 22.95
CA ILE A 153 2.73 18.15 22.16
C ILE A 153 4.17 18.63 22.35
N MET A 154 4.37 19.95 22.49
CA MET A 154 5.69 20.55 22.62
C MET A 154 6.48 20.09 23.86
N LYS A 155 5.82 19.43 24.81
CA LYS A 155 6.46 18.84 26.00
C LYS A 155 7.32 17.61 25.65
N TYR A 156 7.08 17.00 24.51
CA TYR A 156 7.71 15.75 24.08
C TYR A 156 8.76 15.96 22.97
N LEU A 157 8.89 17.18 22.47
CA LEU A 157 9.88 17.59 21.48
C LEU A 157 11.10 18.22 22.13
#